data_3f82b3ddf398fe1aa6344be7fba8c030
#
_entry.id   3f82b3ddf398fe1aa6344be7fba8c030
#
_cell.length_a   1.000
_cell.length_b   1.000
_cell.length_c   1.000
_cell.angle_alpha   90.00
_cell.angle_beta   90.00
_cell.angle_gamma   90.00
#
_symmetry.space_group_name_H-M   'P 1'
#
loop_
_entity.id
_entity.type
_entity.pdbx_description
1 polymer ?
#
loop_
_entity_poly.entity_id
_entity_poly.type
_entity_poly.pdbx_seq_one_letter_code
_entity_poly.pdbx_strand_id
1 'polypeptide(L)'
;MFASQYSPLEIVLLKPERIEEMELAVQWLQRHSTIVVDMALLDDSNAQRFIDFLSGAVWSLDGSIQRVSDEVIVAAPMAIRLTSGSEAETEI
;
A
#
# COMPACT_ATOMS: atom_id res chain seq x y z
N MET A 1 -21.40 12.90 -18.19
CA MET A 1 -21.29 13.21 -16.78
C MET A 1 -19.84 13.24 -16.36
N PHE A 2 -19.47 14.27 -15.70
CA PHE A 2 -18.06 14.49 -15.41
C PHE A 2 -17.47 13.44 -14.47
N ALA A 3 -18.25 12.95 -13.53
CA ALA A 3 -17.75 11.98 -12.58
C ALA A 3 -17.22 10.71 -13.26
N SER A 4 -17.76 10.37 -14.43
CA SER A 4 -17.29 9.18 -15.15
C SER A 4 -15.98 9.42 -15.86
N GLN A 5 -15.60 10.69 -16.10
CA GLN A 5 -14.35 11.02 -16.77
C GLN A 5 -13.19 11.14 -15.81
N TYR A 6 -13.48 11.38 -14.54
CA TYR A 6 -12.46 11.61 -13.52
C TYR A 6 -12.67 10.63 -12.39
N SER A 7 -11.82 9.64 -12.33
CA SER A 7 -11.80 8.79 -11.14
C SER A 7 -11.26 9.62 -10.00
N PRO A 8 -11.95 9.67 -8.87
CA PRO A 8 -11.41 10.40 -7.73
C PRO A 8 -10.09 9.78 -7.30
N LEU A 9 -9.15 10.62 -6.94
CA LEU A 9 -7.94 10.16 -6.29
C LEU A 9 -8.32 9.69 -4.90
N GLU A 10 -7.91 8.49 -4.57
CA GLU A 10 -8.40 7.84 -3.39
C GLU A 10 -7.25 7.29 -2.58
N ILE A 11 -7.27 7.54 -1.29
CA ILE A 11 -6.34 6.92 -0.36
C ILE A 11 -7.17 6.02 0.54
N VAL A 12 -6.86 4.75 0.55
CA VAL A 12 -7.61 3.75 1.29
C VAL A 12 -6.80 3.33 2.52
N LEU A 13 -7.44 3.40 3.66
CA LEU A 13 -6.81 3.03 4.93
C LEU A 13 -7.23 1.61 5.27
N LEU A 14 -6.25 0.74 5.45
CA LEU A 14 -6.48 -0.67 5.77
C LEU A 14 -5.82 -1.02 7.09
N LYS A 15 -6.51 -1.80 7.89
CA LYS A 15 -5.95 -2.32 9.13
C LYS A 15 -6.28 -3.81 9.21
N PRO A 16 -5.52 -4.63 8.49
CA PRO A 16 -5.86 -6.04 8.35
C PRO A 16 -5.71 -6.79 9.67
N GLU A 17 -6.62 -7.72 9.88
CA GLU A 17 -6.58 -8.62 11.03
C GLU A 17 -6.09 -9.99 10.65
N ARG A 18 -6.11 -10.31 9.35
CA ARG A 18 -5.70 -11.60 8.84
C ARG A 18 -4.91 -11.44 7.57
N ILE A 19 -4.03 -12.39 7.32
CA ILE A 19 -3.13 -12.35 6.16
C ILE A 19 -3.90 -12.37 4.83
N GLU A 20 -5.06 -13.02 4.81
CA GLU A 20 -5.85 -13.11 3.58
C GLU A 20 -6.30 -11.76 3.06
N GLU A 21 -6.32 -10.75 3.90
CA GLU A 21 -6.72 -9.41 3.47
C GLU A 21 -5.72 -8.77 2.53
N MET A 22 -4.55 -9.39 2.34
CA MET A 22 -3.58 -8.88 1.37
C MET A 22 -4.13 -8.89 -0.05
N GLU A 23 -5.05 -9.79 -0.36
CA GLU A 23 -5.67 -9.82 -1.67
C GLU A 23 -6.53 -8.58 -1.91
N LEU A 24 -7.25 -8.16 -0.87
CA LEU A 24 -8.04 -6.94 -0.95
C LEU A 24 -7.16 -5.73 -1.16
N ALA A 25 -6.02 -5.69 -0.48
CA ALA A 25 -5.07 -4.59 -0.63
C ALA A 25 -4.59 -4.46 -2.07
N VAL A 26 -4.29 -5.60 -2.71
CA VAL A 26 -3.85 -5.60 -4.11
C VAL A 26 -4.97 -5.14 -5.03
N GLN A 27 -6.21 -5.51 -4.73
CA GLN A 27 -7.34 -5.07 -5.55
C GLN A 27 -7.47 -3.54 -5.54
N TRP A 28 -7.25 -2.91 -4.38
CA TRP A 28 -7.27 -1.46 -4.31
C TRP A 28 -6.16 -0.84 -5.15
N LEU A 29 -4.96 -1.42 -5.08
CA LEU A 29 -3.85 -0.94 -5.91
C LEU A 29 -4.16 -1.09 -7.40
N GLN A 30 -4.79 -2.20 -7.79
CA GLN A 30 -5.16 -2.42 -9.18
C GLN A 30 -6.21 -1.42 -9.67
N ARG A 31 -6.93 -0.81 -8.75
CA ARG A 31 -7.90 0.24 -9.06
C ARG A 31 -7.26 1.63 -9.03
N HIS A 32 -5.94 1.67 -8.94
CA HIS A 32 -5.17 2.91 -8.91
C HIS A 32 -5.36 3.71 -7.62
N SER A 33 -5.75 3.06 -6.54
CA SER A 33 -5.81 3.69 -5.22
C SER A 33 -4.46 3.60 -4.54
N THR A 34 -4.14 4.61 -3.75
CA THR A 34 -3.03 4.55 -2.82
C THR A 34 -3.55 3.94 -1.53
N ILE A 35 -2.79 3.03 -0.94
CA ILE A 35 -3.23 2.39 0.30
C ILE A 35 -2.24 2.68 1.42
N VAL A 36 -2.79 2.88 2.60
CA VAL A 36 -2.02 2.96 3.85
C VAL A 36 -2.42 1.74 4.66
N VAL A 37 -1.45 0.91 5.00
CA VAL A 37 -1.72 -0.35 5.69
C VAL A 37 -1.09 -0.30 7.07
N ASP A 38 -1.94 -0.40 8.08
CA ASP A 38 -1.50 -0.51 9.46
C ASP A 38 -1.56 -1.98 9.86
N MET A 39 -0.41 -2.58 10.12
CA MET A 39 -0.29 -4.01 10.37
C MET A 39 -0.24 -4.35 11.86
N ALA A 40 -0.68 -3.41 12.71
CA ALA A 40 -0.58 -3.58 14.16
C ALA A 40 -1.32 -4.82 14.69
N LEU A 41 -2.35 -5.27 13.97
CA LEU A 41 -3.15 -6.42 14.39
C LEU A 41 -2.64 -7.76 13.87
N LEU A 42 -1.62 -7.74 13.01
CA LEU A 42 -0.98 -8.95 12.51
C LEU A 42 0.21 -9.30 13.40
N ASP A 43 0.48 -10.60 13.56
CA ASP A 43 1.71 -11.00 14.19
C ASP A 43 2.89 -10.70 13.25
N ASP A 44 4.10 -10.75 13.80
CA ASP A 44 5.30 -10.35 13.05
C ASP A 44 5.47 -11.16 11.77
N SER A 45 5.21 -12.45 11.84
CA SER A 45 5.36 -13.32 10.68
C SER A 45 4.38 -12.95 9.58
N ASN A 46 3.11 -12.73 9.93
CA ASN A 46 2.11 -12.37 8.95
C ASN A 46 2.29 -10.94 8.45
N ALA A 47 2.75 -10.04 9.30
CA ALA A 47 3.07 -8.68 8.85
C ALA A 47 4.16 -8.72 7.78
N GLN A 48 5.21 -9.51 7.98
CA GLN A 48 6.28 -9.63 6.99
C GLN A 48 5.77 -10.25 5.69
N ARG A 49 4.91 -11.25 5.79
CA ARG A 49 4.31 -11.85 4.60
C ARG A 49 3.45 -10.86 3.83
N PHE A 50 2.72 -10.01 4.56
CA PHE A 50 1.90 -8.97 3.95
C PHE A 50 2.78 -7.99 3.18
N ILE A 51 3.88 -7.56 3.80
CA ILE A 51 4.84 -6.65 3.15
C ILE A 51 5.43 -7.30 1.91
N ASP A 52 5.87 -8.55 2.01
CA ASP A 52 6.50 -9.23 0.89
C ASP A 52 5.54 -9.37 -0.28
N PHE A 53 4.30 -9.72 0.01
CA PHE A 53 3.29 -9.87 -1.03
C PHE A 53 2.99 -8.53 -1.70
N LEU A 54 2.81 -7.49 -0.92
CA LEU A 54 2.54 -6.16 -1.47
C LEU A 54 3.72 -5.63 -2.26
N SER A 55 4.93 -5.90 -1.81
CA SER A 55 6.13 -5.46 -2.53
C SER A 55 6.17 -6.05 -3.92
N GLY A 56 5.86 -7.34 -4.04
CA GLY A 56 5.80 -7.99 -5.34
C GLY A 56 4.69 -7.44 -6.22
N ALA A 57 3.52 -7.19 -5.63
CA ALA A 57 2.39 -6.64 -6.38
C ALA A 57 2.70 -5.23 -6.88
N VAL A 58 3.26 -4.40 -6.02
CA VAL A 58 3.64 -3.04 -6.37
C VAL A 58 4.67 -3.04 -7.49
N TRP A 59 5.66 -3.93 -7.39
CA TRP A 59 6.66 -4.06 -8.43
C TRP A 59 6.01 -4.37 -9.78
N SER A 60 5.06 -5.29 -9.80
CA SER A 60 4.41 -5.69 -11.05
C SER A 60 3.52 -4.60 -11.63
N LEU A 61 3.10 -3.65 -10.81
CA LEU A 61 2.25 -2.54 -11.23
C LEU A 61 3.05 -1.26 -11.47
N ASP A 62 4.37 -1.33 -11.43
CA ASP A 62 5.25 -0.17 -11.56
C ASP A 62 4.94 0.91 -10.52
N GLY A 63 4.47 0.49 -9.37
CA GLY A 63 4.16 1.40 -8.28
C GLY A 63 5.34 1.58 -7.33
N SER A 64 5.05 2.08 -6.16
CA SER A 64 6.05 2.27 -5.12
C SER A 64 5.48 1.90 -3.77
N ILE A 65 6.36 1.54 -2.85
CA ILE A 65 5.97 1.16 -1.51
C ILE A 65 7.01 1.71 -0.54
N GLN A 66 6.54 2.19 0.60
CA GLN A 66 7.41 2.78 1.59
C GLN A 66 6.93 2.47 2.98
N ARG A 67 7.87 2.18 3.87
CA ARG A 67 7.55 1.97 5.28
C ARG A 67 7.51 3.32 5.98
N VAL A 68 6.44 3.55 6.72
CA VAL A 68 6.28 4.78 7.51
C VAL A 68 6.74 4.54 8.95
N SER A 69 6.44 3.38 9.49
CA SER A 69 6.84 2.97 10.83
C SER A 69 6.95 1.45 10.83
N ASP A 70 7.24 0.87 11.99
CA ASP A 70 7.35 -0.59 12.11
C ASP A 70 6.08 -1.29 11.65
N GLU A 71 4.93 -0.65 11.81
CA GLU A 71 3.64 -1.29 11.56
C GLU A 71 2.89 -0.70 10.39
N VAL A 72 3.37 0.40 9.82
CA VAL A 72 2.61 1.12 8.80
C VAL A 72 3.41 1.24 7.51
N ILE A 73 2.80 0.82 6.41
CA ILE A 73 3.37 0.98 5.09
C ILE A 73 2.39 1.74 4.20
N VAL A 74 2.94 2.40 3.19
CA VAL A 74 2.15 3.07 2.16
C VAL A 74 2.56 2.47 0.82
N ALA A 75 1.57 2.11 0.03
CA ALA A 75 1.80 1.60 -1.32
C ALA A 75 0.96 2.42 -2.30
N ALA A 76 1.55 2.74 -3.43
CA ALA A 76 0.91 3.62 -4.39
C ALA A 76 1.11 3.11 -5.81
N PRO A 77 0.15 3.37 -6.70
CA PRO A 77 0.28 3.00 -8.11
C PRO A 77 1.28 3.91 -8.82
N MET A 78 1.57 3.58 -10.07
CA MET A 78 2.60 4.22 -10.87
C MET A 78 2.48 5.74 -10.92
N ALA A 79 1.27 6.26 -10.96
CA ALA A 79 1.06 7.69 -11.14
C ALA A 79 1.34 8.52 -9.87
N ILE A 80 1.55 7.86 -8.74
CA ILE A 80 1.73 8.54 -7.46
C ILE A 80 3.18 8.36 -7.01
N ARG A 81 3.84 9.46 -6.69
CA ARG A 81 5.18 9.41 -6.15
C ARG A 81 5.12 9.46 -4.64
N LEU A 82 5.79 8.51 -3.99
CA LEU A 82 5.97 8.53 -2.55
C LEU A 82 7.33 9.13 -2.25
N THR A 83 7.34 10.15 -1.42
CA THR A 83 8.57 10.85 -1.08
C THR A 83 8.67 10.94 0.43
N SER A 84 9.85 10.59 0.96
CA SER A 84 10.11 10.77 2.37
C SER A 84 10.39 12.26 2.64
N GLY A 85 9.76 12.78 3.67
CA GLY A 85 10.00 14.17 4.08
C GLY A 85 11.22 14.33 4.97
N SER A 86 11.93 13.24 5.26
CA SER A 86 13.13 13.27 6.09
C SER A 86 14.33 12.87 5.27
N GLU A 87 15.53 13.11 5.81
CA GLU A 87 16.76 12.73 5.12
C GLU A 87 16.97 11.23 5.11
N ALA A 88 16.46 10.55 6.10
CA ALA A 88 16.60 9.11 6.19
C ALA A 88 15.38 8.48 5.54
N GLU A 89 15.58 7.81 4.40
CA GLU A 89 14.51 7.11 3.72
C GLU A 89 14.52 5.65 4.09
N THR A 90 13.33 5.09 4.28
CA THR A 90 13.20 3.68 4.57
C THR A 90 12.47 3.02 3.42
N GLU A 91 13.17 2.11 2.74
CA GLU A 91 12.57 1.32 1.69
C GLU A 91 12.35 -0.09 2.19
N ILE A 92 11.30 -0.71 1.71
CA ILE A 92 10.93 -2.06 2.10
C ILE A 92 11.66 -3.10 1.25
#